data_2ec6ba2c726628cc8ab721b94c19f758
#
_entry.id   2ec6ba2c726628cc8ab721b94c19f758
#
_cell.length_a   1.000
_cell.length_b   1.000
_cell.length_c   1.000
_cell.angle_alpha   90.00
_cell.angle_beta   90.00
_cell.angle_gamma   90.00
#
_symmetry.space_group_name_H-M   'P 1'
#
loop_
_entity.id
_entity.type
_entity.pdbx_description
1 polymer ?
#
loop_
_entity_poly.entity_id
_entity_poly.type
_entity_poly.pdbx_seq_one_letter_code
_entity_poly.pdbx_strand_id
1 'polypeptide(L)'
;MAHSHSHTSSHLPEDNNARRLLYAFGVTAGFMLVEVVGGFLSGSLALLADAGHMLTDTAALLFALLAVQFSRRPPTIRHTFGWLRLTTLAAFVNAIALVVITILIVWEAIERFRTPRPVEGGMMMAIAVAGLLANILSFWLLHHGSEEKNLNVRAAALHVLGDLLGSVGAIIAALIIIWTGWTPADPILSIVVSLLVLRSAWRLLKDSVNELLEGAPVSLDIAELKRRMCREIPEVRNVHHVHVWMVGEKPVMTLHVQVIPPPFRWNINLVMGQTAT
;
A
#
# COMPACT_ATOMS: atom_id res chain seq x y z
N MET A 1 -31.59 30.91 24.80
CA MET A 1 -31.86 29.50 24.58
C MET A 1 -30.54 28.89 24.12
N ALA A 2 -29.88 28.15 25.00
CA ALA A 2 -28.59 27.53 24.73
C ALA A 2 -28.85 26.16 24.05
N HIS A 3 -28.46 26.02 22.77
CA HIS A 3 -28.45 24.73 22.11
C HIS A 3 -27.20 23.97 22.52
N SER A 4 -27.37 23.01 23.42
CA SER A 4 -26.38 22.02 23.77
C SER A 4 -26.26 21.02 22.61
N HIS A 5 -25.21 21.13 21.80
CA HIS A 5 -24.82 20.07 20.88
C HIS A 5 -24.08 19.00 21.70
N SER A 6 -24.79 17.94 22.07
CA SER A 6 -24.19 16.73 22.56
C SER A 6 -23.45 16.06 21.40
N HIS A 7 -22.13 16.23 21.34
CA HIS A 7 -21.27 15.35 20.57
C HIS A 7 -21.34 13.96 21.19
N THR A 8 -22.20 13.13 20.66
CA THR A 8 -22.15 11.70 20.90
C THR A 8 -20.87 11.21 20.21
N SER A 9 -19.80 11.16 20.98
CA SER A 9 -18.59 10.45 20.61
C SER A 9 -18.97 8.98 20.43
N SER A 10 -19.15 8.55 19.18
CA SER A 10 -19.18 7.15 18.83
C SER A 10 -17.79 6.55 19.08
N HIS A 11 -17.50 6.31 20.34
CA HIS A 11 -16.39 5.46 20.73
C HIS A 11 -16.79 4.01 20.40
N LEU A 12 -15.96 3.36 19.57
CA LEU A 12 -15.81 1.93 19.31
C LEU A 12 -16.11 1.55 17.86
N PRO A 13 -15.10 1.59 16.99
CA PRO A 13 -14.43 0.36 16.53
C PRO A 13 -12.90 0.46 16.32
N GLU A 14 -12.24 1.57 16.73
CA GLU A 14 -10.82 1.79 16.42
C GLU A 14 -9.86 0.78 17.09
N ASP A 15 -10.11 0.37 18.33
CA ASP A 15 -9.22 -0.55 19.04
C ASP A 15 -9.24 -1.98 18.48
N ASN A 16 -10.40 -2.45 17.99
CA ASN A 16 -10.50 -3.77 17.40
C ASN A 16 -9.85 -3.84 16.00
N ASN A 17 -9.92 -2.76 15.24
CA ASN A 17 -9.27 -2.69 13.93
C ASN A 17 -7.75 -2.61 14.06
N ALA A 18 -7.22 -1.84 15.02
CA ALA A 18 -5.79 -1.76 15.30
C ALA A 18 -5.21 -3.11 15.76
N ARG A 19 -5.91 -3.84 16.61
CA ARG A 19 -5.49 -5.20 17.05
C ARG A 19 -5.50 -6.21 15.90
N ARG A 20 -6.51 -6.18 15.03
CA ARG A 20 -6.59 -7.07 13.85
C ARG A 20 -5.45 -6.79 12.87
N LEU A 21 -5.16 -5.50 12.60
CA LEU A 21 -4.02 -5.07 11.80
C LEU A 21 -2.69 -5.55 12.42
N LEU A 22 -2.54 -5.46 13.74
CA LEU A 22 -1.34 -5.93 14.43
C LEU A 22 -1.18 -7.45 14.34
N TYR A 23 -2.26 -8.23 14.46
CA TYR A 23 -2.21 -9.68 14.27
C TYR A 23 -1.88 -10.06 12.83
N ALA A 24 -2.52 -9.42 11.84
CA ALA A 24 -2.22 -9.64 10.43
C ALA A 24 -0.74 -9.31 10.14
N PHE A 25 -0.26 -8.16 10.62
CA PHE A 25 1.15 -7.79 10.53
C PHE A 25 2.07 -8.84 11.15
N GLY A 26 1.76 -9.31 12.37
CA GLY A 26 2.56 -10.32 13.06
C GLY A 26 2.63 -11.64 12.31
N VAL A 27 1.52 -12.11 11.74
CA VAL A 27 1.47 -13.34 10.93
C VAL A 27 2.25 -13.15 9.63
N THR A 28 2.01 -12.07 8.88
CA THR A 28 2.66 -11.83 7.60
C THR A 28 4.17 -11.59 7.77
N ALA A 29 4.57 -10.77 8.74
CA ALA A 29 5.99 -10.51 9.02
C ALA A 29 6.72 -11.75 9.53
N GLY A 30 6.09 -12.53 10.42
CA GLY A 30 6.64 -13.78 10.94
C GLY A 30 6.84 -14.80 9.82
N PHE A 31 5.85 -14.95 8.94
CA PHE A 31 5.96 -15.87 7.83
C PHE A 31 6.97 -15.40 6.77
N MET A 32 7.03 -14.13 6.44
CA MET A 32 8.07 -13.54 5.58
C MET A 32 9.47 -13.91 6.07
N LEU A 33 9.73 -13.86 7.39
CA LEU A 33 11.03 -14.28 7.94
C LEU A 33 11.28 -15.77 7.74
N VAL A 34 10.26 -16.60 7.88
CA VAL A 34 10.35 -18.05 7.60
C VAL A 34 10.69 -18.30 6.13
N GLU A 35 10.08 -17.57 5.19
CA GLU A 35 10.39 -17.67 3.76
C GLU A 35 11.79 -17.19 3.42
N VAL A 36 12.23 -16.08 4.01
CA VAL A 36 13.61 -15.60 3.81
C VAL A 36 14.61 -16.67 4.27
N VAL A 37 14.49 -17.14 5.50
CA VAL A 37 15.39 -18.16 6.05
C VAL A 37 15.29 -19.45 5.26
N GLY A 38 14.08 -19.91 4.98
CA GLY A 38 13.82 -21.12 4.25
C GLY A 38 14.26 -21.08 2.79
N GLY A 39 14.11 -19.93 2.13
CA GLY A 39 14.62 -19.69 0.78
C GLY A 39 16.14 -19.79 0.70
N PHE A 40 16.84 -19.21 1.69
CA PHE A 40 18.29 -19.37 1.79
C PHE A 40 18.70 -20.82 2.09
N LEU A 41 18.05 -21.50 3.04
CA LEU A 41 18.38 -22.86 3.42
C LEU A 41 18.05 -23.90 2.34
N SER A 42 16.90 -23.76 1.69
CA SER A 42 16.49 -24.64 0.58
C SER A 42 17.20 -24.32 -0.74
N GLY A 43 17.83 -23.16 -0.83
CA GLY A 43 18.40 -22.64 -2.07
C GLY A 43 17.33 -22.21 -3.10
N SER A 44 16.07 -22.01 -2.72
CA SER A 44 14.97 -21.62 -3.60
C SER A 44 14.93 -20.11 -3.82
N LEU A 45 15.05 -19.68 -5.06
CA LEU A 45 14.83 -18.29 -5.46
C LEU A 45 13.33 -17.91 -5.50
N ALA A 46 12.46 -18.89 -5.75
CA ALA A 46 11.03 -18.66 -5.76
C ALA A 46 10.52 -18.25 -4.38
N LEU A 47 10.99 -18.91 -3.31
CA LEU A 47 10.69 -18.51 -1.93
C LEU A 47 11.25 -17.13 -1.60
N LEU A 48 12.46 -16.79 -2.05
CA LEU A 48 13.03 -15.46 -1.85
C LEU A 48 12.29 -14.37 -2.61
N ALA A 49 11.78 -14.67 -3.80
CA ALA A 49 10.95 -13.75 -4.58
C ALA A 49 9.60 -13.48 -3.91
N ASP A 50 8.98 -14.53 -3.36
CA ASP A 50 7.73 -14.44 -2.60
C ASP A 50 7.92 -13.66 -1.29
N ALA A 51 8.99 -13.94 -0.54
CA ALA A 51 9.39 -13.15 0.64
C ALA A 51 9.61 -11.66 0.29
N GLY A 52 10.16 -11.35 -0.88
CA GLY A 52 10.30 -9.98 -1.40
C GLY A 52 8.94 -9.32 -1.62
N HIS A 53 7.95 -10.06 -2.11
CA HIS A 53 6.56 -9.57 -2.23
C HIS A 53 5.94 -9.31 -0.85
N MET A 54 6.03 -10.27 0.05
CA MET A 54 5.52 -10.13 1.42
C MET A 54 6.18 -8.99 2.21
N LEU A 55 7.39 -8.60 1.86
CA LEU A 55 8.05 -7.42 2.43
C LEU A 55 7.24 -6.14 2.14
N THR A 56 6.66 -6.00 0.94
CA THR A 56 5.79 -4.86 0.59
C THR A 56 4.56 -4.82 1.47
N ASP A 57 3.92 -5.96 1.66
CA ASP A 57 2.68 -6.07 2.41
C ASP A 57 2.92 -5.80 3.90
N THR A 58 4.00 -6.38 4.42
CA THR A 58 4.46 -6.15 5.79
C THR A 58 4.80 -4.67 6.01
N ALA A 59 5.50 -4.05 5.07
CA ALA A 59 5.82 -2.62 5.15
C ALA A 59 4.56 -1.76 5.06
N ALA A 60 3.61 -2.07 4.18
CA ALA A 60 2.34 -1.34 4.07
C ALA A 60 1.53 -1.41 5.38
N LEU A 61 1.44 -2.60 5.99
CA LEU A 61 0.79 -2.77 7.29
C LEU A 61 1.51 -2.02 8.42
N LEU A 62 2.85 -2.06 8.43
CA LEU A 62 3.66 -1.31 9.40
C LEU A 62 3.42 0.20 9.25
N PHE A 63 3.40 0.71 8.02
CA PHE A 63 3.14 2.13 7.78
C PHE A 63 1.73 2.54 8.14
N ALA A 64 0.74 1.69 7.90
CA ALA A 64 -0.63 1.92 8.36
C ALA A 64 -0.70 2.03 9.89
N LEU A 65 -0.04 1.13 10.62
CA LEU A 65 0.07 1.18 12.08
C LEU A 65 0.80 2.44 12.57
N LEU A 66 1.91 2.80 11.94
CA LEU A 66 2.66 4.01 12.26
C LEU A 66 1.85 5.27 11.94
N ALA A 67 1.12 5.31 10.83
CA ALA A 67 0.26 6.43 10.48
C ALA A 67 -0.81 6.67 11.55
N VAL A 68 -1.48 5.61 12.04
CA VAL A 68 -2.44 5.70 13.15
C VAL A 68 -1.76 6.26 14.41
N GLN A 69 -0.55 5.84 14.72
CA GLN A 69 0.18 6.30 15.92
C GLN A 69 0.70 7.73 15.78
N PHE A 70 1.21 8.12 14.62
CA PHE A 70 1.73 9.46 14.35
C PHE A 70 0.62 10.51 14.11
N SER A 71 -0.55 10.11 13.58
CA SER A 71 -1.71 11.00 13.43
C SER A 71 -2.23 11.55 14.77
N ARG A 72 -1.93 10.85 15.87
CA ARG A 72 -2.25 11.30 17.24
C ARG A 72 -1.32 12.42 17.74
N ARG A 73 -0.19 12.67 17.07
CA ARG A 73 0.74 13.75 17.46
C ARG A 73 0.28 15.07 16.88
N PRO A 74 0.13 16.13 17.67
CA PRO A 74 -0.27 17.44 17.18
C PRO A 74 0.78 18.00 16.20
N PRO A 75 0.38 18.76 15.20
CA PRO A 75 1.29 19.53 14.36
C PRO A 75 2.19 20.42 15.22
N THR A 76 3.42 20.65 14.75
CA THR A 76 4.38 21.55 15.42
C THR A 76 4.62 22.78 14.55
N ILE A 77 5.23 23.83 15.14
CA ILE A 77 5.57 25.06 14.38
C ILE A 77 6.47 24.76 13.17
N ARG A 78 7.33 23.74 13.26
CA ARG A 78 8.22 23.33 12.16
C ARG A 78 7.57 22.33 11.19
N HIS A 79 6.61 21.53 11.63
CA HIS A 79 5.88 20.54 10.86
C HIS A 79 4.39 20.84 10.96
N THR A 80 3.94 21.82 10.19
CA THR A 80 2.56 22.32 10.24
C THR A 80 1.53 21.27 9.80
N PHE A 81 1.90 20.36 8.91
CA PHE A 81 1.12 19.19 8.52
C PHE A 81 1.43 17.94 9.36
N GLY A 82 2.23 18.07 10.44
CA GLY A 82 2.70 16.94 11.23
C GLY A 82 3.64 16.03 10.44
N TRP A 83 3.49 14.72 10.65
CA TRP A 83 4.37 13.70 10.06
C TRP A 83 3.70 12.90 8.93
N LEU A 84 2.61 13.40 8.36
CA LEU A 84 1.81 12.69 7.37
C LEU A 84 2.62 12.27 6.11
N ARG A 85 3.64 13.04 5.71
CA ARG A 85 4.50 12.69 4.57
C ARG A 85 5.51 11.57 4.84
N LEU A 86 5.67 11.13 6.10
CA LEU A 86 6.53 9.99 6.41
C LEU A 86 6.03 8.69 5.77
N THR A 87 4.73 8.51 5.66
CA THR A 87 4.14 7.33 5.00
C THR A 87 4.52 7.26 3.53
N THR A 88 4.47 8.40 2.83
CA THR A 88 4.86 8.50 1.41
C THR A 88 6.36 8.25 1.23
N LEU A 89 7.20 8.84 2.09
CA LEU A 89 8.64 8.62 2.05
C LEU A 89 8.99 7.16 2.30
N ALA A 90 8.32 6.53 3.26
CA ALA A 90 8.52 5.12 3.57
C ALA A 90 8.06 4.21 2.42
N ALA A 91 6.92 4.51 1.78
CA ALA A 91 6.46 3.80 0.59
C ALA A 91 7.46 3.93 -0.57
N PHE A 92 8.04 5.12 -0.76
CA PHE A 92 9.08 5.36 -1.76
C PHE A 92 10.34 4.52 -1.52
N VAL A 93 10.86 4.51 -0.28
CA VAL A 93 12.04 3.71 0.09
C VAL A 93 11.77 2.22 -0.09
N ASN A 94 10.59 1.76 0.35
CA ASN A 94 10.17 0.37 0.17
C ASN A 94 10.10 -0.02 -1.32
N ALA A 95 9.51 0.83 -2.16
CA ALA A 95 9.42 0.58 -3.60
C ALA A 95 10.80 0.47 -4.27
N ILE A 96 11.76 1.33 -3.88
CA ILE A 96 13.15 1.23 -4.37
C ILE A 96 13.78 -0.09 -3.91
N ALA A 97 13.65 -0.43 -2.63
CA ALA A 97 14.20 -1.68 -2.10
C ALA A 97 13.67 -2.90 -2.86
N LEU A 98 12.37 -2.93 -3.16
CA LEU A 98 11.76 -4.00 -3.95
C LEU A 98 12.29 -4.07 -5.38
N VAL A 99 12.42 -2.94 -6.06
CA VAL A 99 12.98 -2.92 -7.41
C VAL A 99 14.40 -3.49 -7.39
N VAL A 100 15.23 -3.10 -6.42
CA VAL A 100 16.60 -3.60 -6.27
C VAL A 100 16.59 -5.11 -6.00
N ILE A 101 15.82 -5.57 -5.01
CA ILE A 101 15.72 -7.01 -4.66
C ILE A 101 15.26 -7.82 -5.88
N THR A 102 14.24 -7.34 -6.58
CA THR A 102 13.70 -8.03 -7.76
C THR A 102 14.73 -8.15 -8.89
N ILE A 103 15.50 -7.07 -9.15
CA ILE A 103 16.58 -7.12 -10.14
C ILE A 103 17.64 -8.14 -9.73
N LEU A 104 18.03 -8.19 -8.46
CA LEU A 104 19.02 -9.15 -7.95
C LEU A 104 18.52 -10.59 -8.09
N ILE A 105 17.23 -10.86 -7.79
CA ILE A 105 16.64 -12.20 -7.94
C ILE A 105 16.61 -12.62 -9.41
N VAL A 106 16.20 -11.73 -10.32
CA VAL A 106 16.21 -12.03 -11.76
C VAL A 106 17.62 -12.29 -12.27
N TRP A 107 18.59 -11.50 -11.82
CA TRP A 107 20.00 -11.71 -12.15
C TRP A 107 20.48 -13.10 -11.68
N GLU A 108 20.25 -13.45 -10.43
CA GLU A 108 20.60 -14.77 -9.86
C GLU A 108 19.85 -15.90 -10.59
N ALA A 109 18.58 -15.71 -10.93
CA ALA A 109 17.82 -16.70 -11.69
C ALA A 109 18.43 -16.97 -13.06
N ILE A 110 18.85 -15.93 -13.78
CA ILE A 110 19.54 -16.07 -15.06
C ILE A 110 20.88 -16.79 -14.89
N GLU A 111 21.64 -16.49 -13.85
CA GLU A 111 22.91 -17.17 -13.55
C GLU A 111 22.71 -18.66 -13.27
N ARG A 112 21.61 -19.04 -12.61
CA ARG A 112 21.26 -20.46 -12.35
C ARG A 112 20.91 -21.28 -13.59
N PHE A 113 20.56 -20.64 -14.71
CA PHE A 113 20.46 -21.36 -15.98
C PHE A 113 21.84 -21.74 -16.54
N ARG A 114 22.88 -20.95 -16.24
CA ARG A 114 24.26 -21.21 -16.67
C ARG A 114 24.98 -22.17 -15.73
N THR A 115 24.78 -21.97 -14.44
CA THR A 115 25.39 -22.73 -13.34
C THR A 115 24.30 -23.24 -12.40
N PRO A 116 23.65 -24.36 -12.71
CA PRO A 116 22.57 -24.90 -11.90
C PRO A 116 23.03 -25.18 -10.46
N ARG A 117 22.26 -24.67 -9.48
CA ARG A 117 22.48 -24.94 -8.07
C ARG A 117 21.44 -25.92 -7.55
N PRO A 118 21.79 -26.79 -6.60
CA PRO A 118 20.83 -27.70 -6.00
C PRO A 118 19.77 -26.93 -5.23
N VAL A 119 18.51 -27.33 -5.37
CA VAL A 119 17.37 -26.82 -4.61
C VAL A 119 16.78 -27.99 -3.83
N GLU A 120 16.59 -27.78 -2.55
CA GLU A 120 16.01 -28.79 -1.68
C GLU A 120 14.48 -28.78 -1.76
N GLY A 121 13.93 -29.56 -2.70
CA GLY A 121 12.50 -29.54 -3.01
C GLY A 121 11.60 -29.90 -1.83
N GLY A 122 12.05 -30.76 -0.91
CA GLY A 122 11.29 -31.12 0.29
C GLY A 122 11.08 -29.93 1.24
N MET A 123 12.15 -29.20 1.54
CA MET A 123 12.08 -28.00 2.36
C MET A 123 11.29 -26.88 1.67
N MET A 124 11.55 -26.67 0.38
CA MET A 124 10.79 -25.70 -0.44
C MET A 124 9.29 -26.00 -0.38
N MET A 125 8.90 -27.28 -0.52
CA MET A 125 7.50 -27.72 -0.43
C MET A 125 6.88 -27.38 0.92
N ALA A 126 7.57 -27.75 2.02
CA ALA A 126 7.06 -27.54 3.37
C ALA A 126 6.81 -26.05 3.65
N ILE A 127 7.73 -25.18 3.22
CA ILE A 127 7.62 -23.74 3.39
C ILE A 127 6.50 -23.15 2.52
N ALA A 128 6.40 -23.56 1.24
CA ALA A 128 5.37 -23.10 0.33
C ALA A 128 3.94 -23.48 0.81
N VAL A 129 3.78 -24.69 1.37
CA VAL A 129 2.51 -25.10 2.00
C VAL A 129 2.21 -24.28 3.25
N ALA A 130 3.21 -24.05 4.10
CA ALA A 130 3.03 -23.20 5.29
C ALA A 130 2.66 -21.75 4.88
N GLY A 131 3.24 -21.23 3.77
CA GLY A 131 2.89 -19.92 3.20
C GLY A 131 1.46 -19.83 2.72
N LEU A 132 1.04 -20.83 1.97
CA LEU A 132 -0.35 -20.92 1.53
C LEU A 132 -1.31 -20.86 2.72
N LEU A 133 -1.02 -21.58 3.81
CA LEU A 133 -1.85 -21.57 5.02
C LEU A 133 -1.78 -20.23 5.75
N ALA A 134 -0.62 -19.59 5.83
CA ALA A 134 -0.45 -18.27 6.44
C ALA A 134 -1.22 -17.19 5.68
N ASN A 135 -1.19 -17.22 4.34
CA ASN A 135 -1.93 -16.29 3.49
C ASN A 135 -3.45 -16.49 3.63
N ILE A 136 -3.92 -17.73 3.68
CA ILE A 136 -5.33 -18.04 3.95
C ILE A 136 -5.75 -17.53 5.34
N LEU A 137 -4.92 -17.73 6.37
CA LEU A 137 -5.18 -17.27 7.72
C LEU A 137 -5.22 -15.73 7.79
N SER A 138 -4.25 -15.06 7.18
CA SER A 138 -4.21 -13.59 7.12
C SER A 138 -5.44 -13.03 6.42
N PHE A 139 -5.85 -13.63 5.32
CA PHE A 139 -7.08 -13.29 4.61
C PHE A 139 -8.31 -13.44 5.52
N TRP A 140 -8.43 -14.56 6.20
CA TRP A 140 -9.56 -14.82 7.10
C TRP A 140 -9.62 -13.82 8.25
N LEU A 141 -8.46 -13.48 8.87
CA LEU A 141 -8.38 -12.49 9.94
C LEU A 141 -8.80 -11.09 9.51
N LEU A 142 -8.47 -10.70 8.27
CA LEU A 142 -8.81 -9.39 7.73
C LEU A 142 -10.30 -9.30 7.31
N HIS A 143 -10.88 -10.39 6.80
CA HIS A 143 -12.25 -10.40 6.27
C HIS A 143 -13.33 -10.65 7.32
N HIS A 144 -13.00 -11.23 8.46
CA HIS A 144 -13.98 -11.52 9.52
C HIS A 144 -14.36 -10.24 10.28
N GLY A 145 -15.36 -9.51 9.76
CA GLY A 145 -15.96 -8.35 10.44
C GLY A 145 -16.05 -7.05 9.63
N SER A 146 -15.82 -7.07 8.32
CA SER A 146 -16.13 -5.94 7.44
C SER A 146 -17.44 -6.19 6.71
N GLU A 147 -18.52 -5.54 7.14
CA GLU A 147 -19.83 -5.55 6.44
C GLU A 147 -19.85 -4.72 5.16
N GLU A 148 -18.74 -4.10 4.78
CA GLU A 148 -18.70 -3.20 3.66
C GLU A 148 -18.32 -3.93 2.35
N LYS A 149 -19.33 -4.05 1.47
CA LYS A 149 -19.18 -4.46 0.05
C LYS A 149 -18.49 -3.35 -0.77
N ASN A 150 -17.30 -2.92 -0.38
CA ASN A 150 -16.59 -1.80 -1.00
C ASN A 150 -15.53 -2.26 -2.00
N LEU A 151 -15.15 -1.35 -2.93
CA LEU A 151 -14.05 -1.51 -3.88
C LEU A 151 -12.74 -1.99 -3.23
N ASN A 152 -12.52 -1.63 -1.95
CA ASN A 152 -11.37 -2.06 -1.15
C ASN A 152 -11.37 -3.57 -0.91
N VAL A 153 -12.53 -4.21 -0.70
CA VAL A 153 -12.64 -5.66 -0.54
C VAL A 153 -12.25 -6.40 -1.83
N ARG A 154 -12.63 -5.84 -2.99
CA ARG A 154 -12.25 -6.42 -4.29
C ARG A 154 -10.75 -6.28 -4.55
N ALA A 155 -10.16 -5.15 -4.19
CA ALA A 155 -8.71 -4.95 -4.31
C ALA A 155 -7.93 -5.91 -3.39
N ALA A 156 -8.38 -6.06 -2.14
CA ALA A 156 -7.79 -7.01 -1.18
C ALA A 156 -7.95 -8.47 -1.65
N ALA A 157 -9.09 -8.84 -2.24
CA ALA A 157 -9.30 -10.19 -2.79
C ALA A 157 -8.37 -10.49 -3.98
N LEU A 158 -8.13 -9.51 -4.85
CA LEU A 158 -7.18 -9.65 -5.97
C LEU A 158 -5.73 -9.76 -5.50
N HIS A 159 -5.38 -9.05 -4.43
CA HIS A 159 -4.05 -9.15 -3.82
C HIS A 159 -3.81 -10.55 -3.24
N VAL A 160 -4.73 -11.02 -2.41
CA VAL A 160 -4.66 -12.39 -1.84
C VAL A 160 -4.64 -13.46 -2.93
N LEU A 161 -5.38 -13.26 -4.03
CA LEU A 161 -5.32 -14.20 -5.16
C LEU A 161 -3.91 -14.23 -5.78
N GLY A 162 -3.21 -13.10 -5.82
CA GLY A 162 -1.81 -13.03 -6.26
C GLY A 162 -0.88 -13.86 -5.38
N ASP A 163 -1.02 -13.71 -4.05
CA ASP A 163 -0.21 -14.44 -3.06
C ASP A 163 -0.49 -15.95 -3.09
N LEU A 164 -1.77 -16.32 -3.24
CA LEU A 164 -2.17 -17.73 -3.41
C LEU A 164 -1.55 -18.34 -4.69
N LEU A 165 -1.53 -17.59 -5.79
CA LEU A 165 -0.91 -18.05 -7.04
C LEU A 165 0.60 -18.22 -6.91
N GLY A 166 1.29 -17.33 -6.17
CA GLY A 166 2.71 -17.44 -5.84
C GLY A 166 3.00 -18.72 -5.07
N SER A 167 2.29 -18.94 -3.96
CA SER A 167 2.44 -20.13 -3.12
C SER A 167 2.10 -21.43 -3.87
N VAL A 168 1.02 -21.45 -4.66
CA VAL A 168 0.67 -22.60 -5.49
C VAL A 168 1.75 -22.88 -6.55
N GLY A 169 2.28 -21.82 -7.17
CA GLY A 169 3.39 -21.93 -8.10
C GLY A 169 4.64 -22.56 -7.44
N ALA A 170 4.99 -22.12 -6.23
CA ALA A 170 6.11 -22.66 -5.46
C ALA A 170 5.90 -24.14 -5.11
N ILE A 171 4.67 -24.54 -4.76
CA ILE A 171 4.30 -25.96 -4.52
C ILE A 171 4.50 -26.77 -5.80
N ILE A 172 4.02 -26.30 -6.95
CA ILE A 172 4.16 -26.96 -8.24
C ILE A 172 5.65 -27.12 -8.61
N ALA A 173 6.44 -26.06 -8.46
CA ALA A 173 7.88 -26.10 -8.74
C ALA A 173 8.60 -27.10 -7.82
N ALA A 174 8.27 -27.10 -6.52
CA ALA A 174 8.82 -28.06 -5.57
C ALA A 174 8.45 -29.51 -5.93
N LEU A 175 7.21 -29.78 -6.33
CA LEU A 175 6.78 -31.11 -6.80
C LEU A 175 7.58 -31.55 -8.04
N ILE A 176 7.77 -30.67 -9.00
CA ILE A 176 8.57 -30.97 -10.20
C ILE A 176 9.99 -31.32 -9.80
N ILE A 177 10.61 -30.56 -8.90
CA ILE A 177 11.98 -30.80 -8.43
C ILE A 177 12.07 -32.14 -7.68
N ILE A 178 11.10 -32.47 -6.80
CA ILE A 178 11.08 -33.70 -6.03
C ILE A 178 10.94 -34.93 -6.96
N TRP A 179 10.07 -34.88 -7.96
CA TRP A 179 9.77 -36.03 -8.79
C TRP A 179 10.74 -36.21 -9.96
N THR A 180 11.22 -35.12 -10.55
CA THR A 180 12.03 -35.19 -11.77
C THR A 180 13.49 -34.82 -11.55
N GLY A 181 13.83 -34.18 -10.41
CA GLY A 181 15.15 -33.59 -10.18
C GLY A 181 15.42 -32.35 -11.06
N TRP A 182 14.41 -31.82 -11.77
CA TRP A 182 14.57 -30.69 -12.68
C TRP A 182 14.59 -29.36 -11.92
N THR A 183 15.79 -28.93 -11.51
CA THR A 183 16.01 -27.73 -10.72
C THR A 183 15.72 -26.40 -11.45
N PRO A 184 15.72 -26.27 -12.80
CA PRO A 184 15.34 -25.03 -13.47
C PRO A 184 13.90 -24.57 -13.23
N ALA A 185 13.02 -25.42 -12.70
CA ALA A 185 11.65 -25.04 -12.32
C ALA A 185 11.63 -23.87 -11.32
N ASP A 186 12.55 -23.83 -10.36
CA ASP A 186 12.66 -22.76 -9.35
C ASP A 186 13.04 -21.40 -9.96
N PRO A 187 14.12 -21.23 -10.73
CA PRO A 187 14.44 -19.94 -11.35
C PRO A 187 13.41 -19.49 -12.38
N ILE A 188 12.72 -20.40 -13.09
CA ILE A 188 11.62 -20.01 -13.98
C ILE A 188 10.49 -19.37 -13.20
N LEU A 189 10.04 -20.03 -12.13
CA LEU A 189 8.99 -19.49 -11.27
C LEU A 189 9.42 -18.16 -10.62
N SER A 190 10.67 -18.08 -10.17
CA SER A 190 11.25 -16.86 -9.58
C SER A 190 11.18 -15.68 -10.53
N ILE A 191 11.48 -15.86 -11.81
CA ILE A 191 11.37 -14.81 -12.84
C ILE A 191 9.90 -14.38 -12.99
N VAL A 192 8.97 -15.33 -13.05
CA VAL A 192 7.54 -15.02 -13.20
C VAL A 192 7.04 -14.20 -12.02
N VAL A 193 7.33 -14.64 -10.79
CA VAL A 193 6.95 -13.92 -9.56
C VAL A 193 7.64 -12.55 -9.53
N SER A 194 8.94 -12.49 -9.82
CA SER A 194 9.70 -11.24 -9.85
C SER A 194 9.14 -10.22 -10.83
N LEU A 195 8.65 -10.63 -12.00
CA LEU A 195 8.03 -9.72 -12.97
C LEU A 195 6.69 -9.15 -12.44
N LEU A 196 5.92 -9.96 -11.74
CA LEU A 196 4.68 -9.49 -11.09
C LEU A 196 5.00 -8.48 -9.97
N VAL A 197 5.98 -8.80 -9.12
CA VAL A 197 6.46 -7.90 -8.06
C VAL A 197 7.02 -6.61 -8.63
N LEU A 198 7.82 -6.68 -9.70
CA LEU A 198 8.40 -5.49 -10.35
C LEU A 198 7.31 -4.55 -10.88
N ARG A 199 6.24 -5.10 -11.45
CA ARG A 199 5.11 -4.29 -11.93
C ARG A 199 4.43 -3.52 -10.78
N SER A 200 4.20 -4.17 -9.65
CA SER A 200 3.59 -3.52 -8.47
C SER A 200 4.54 -2.51 -7.83
N ALA A 201 5.82 -2.86 -7.66
CA ALA A 201 6.87 -1.98 -7.14
C ALA A 201 7.05 -0.72 -8.00
N TRP A 202 7.02 -0.88 -9.33
CA TRP A 202 7.11 0.24 -10.26
C TRP A 202 5.93 1.20 -10.15
N ARG A 203 4.70 0.66 -9.98
CA ARG A 203 3.51 1.48 -9.76
C ARG A 203 3.64 2.26 -8.44
N LEU A 204 3.98 1.55 -7.35
CA LEU A 204 4.17 2.18 -6.04
C LEU A 204 5.25 3.26 -6.06
N LEU A 205 6.36 3.00 -6.76
CA LEU A 205 7.45 3.97 -6.95
C LEU A 205 6.95 5.23 -7.68
N LYS A 206 6.22 5.05 -8.78
CA LYS A 206 5.68 6.15 -9.57
C LYS A 206 4.69 7.00 -8.76
N ASP A 207 3.79 6.34 -8.03
CA ASP A 207 2.78 7.03 -7.21
C ASP A 207 3.44 7.79 -6.05
N SER A 208 4.41 7.18 -5.36
CA SER A 208 5.18 7.82 -4.29
C SER A 208 6.01 9.01 -4.79
N VAL A 209 6.64 8.89 -5.97
CA VAL A 209 7.38 10.00 -6.60
C VAL A 209 6.43 11.14 -6.96
N ASN A 210 5.26 10.83 -7.55
CA ASN A 210 4.27 11.84 -7.87
C ASN A 210 3.80 12.60 -6.62
N GLU A 211 3.56 11.89 -5.52
CA GLU A 211 3.14 12.51 -4.26
C GLU A 211 4.27 13.34 -3.61
N LEU A 212 5.52 12.87 -3.66
CA LEU A 212 6.68 13.61 -3.17
C LEU A 212 6.93 14.89 -3.98
N LEU A 213 6.65 14.87 -5.28
CA LEU A 213 6.75 16.02 -6.19
C LEU A 213 5.50 16.93 -6.14
N GLU A 214 4.59 16.70 -5.18
CA GLU A 214 3.34 17.48 -5.02
C GLU A 214 2.43 17.41 -6.26
N GLY A 215 2.48 16.29 -6.98
CA GLY A 215 1.61 16.04 -8.12
C GLY A 215 0.15 15.93 -7.71
N ALA A 216 -0.74 16.37 -8.61
CA ALA A 216 -2.16 16.24 -8.40
C ALA A 216 -2.59 14.76 -8.38
N PRO A 217 -3.53 14.37 -7.50
CA PRO A 217 -4.07 13.02 -7.50
C PRO A 217 -4.78 12.72 -8.82
N VAL A 218 -4.53 11.53 -9.37
CA VAL A 218 -5.10 11.09 -10.66
C VAL A 218 -6.63 11.03 -10.64
N SER A 219 -7.21 10.86 -9.47
CA SER A 219 -8.66 10.77 -9.26
C SER A 219 -9.38 12.13 -9.33
N LEU A 220 -8.64 13.26 -9.33
CA LEU A 220 -9.22 14.60 -9.29
C LEU A 220 -9.11 15.28 -10.65
N ASP A 221 -10.26 15.56 -11.27
CA ASP A 221 -10.34 16.42 -12.46
C ASP A 221 -10.40 17.89 -12.03
N ILE A 222 -9.25 18.58 -12.14
CA ILE A 222 -9.12 20.00 -11.80
C ILE A 222 -10.01 20.87 -12.70
N ALA A 223 -10.22 20.47 -13.96
CA ALA A 223 -11.06 21.24 -14.88
C ALA A 223 -12.54 21.16 -14.48
N GLU A 224 -13.00 19.96 -14.08
CA GLU A 224 -14.35 19.80 -13.56
C GLU A 224 -14.55 20.52 -12.23
N LEU A 225 -13.56 20.45 -11.33
CA LEU A 225 -13.59 21.18 -10.06
C LEU A 225 -13.78 22.69 -10.28
N LYS A 226 -13.01 23.29 -11.20
CA LYS A 226 -13.16 24.72 -11.57
C LYS A 226 -14.56 25.04 -12.09
N ARG A 227 -15.08 24.19 -13.00
CA ARG A 227 -16.42 24.35 -13.57
C ARG A 227 -17.51 24.27 -12.48
N ARG A 228 -17.40 23.30 -11.59
CA ARG A 228 -18.35 23.15 -10.49
C ARG A 228 -18.33 24.34 -9.55
N MET A 229 -17.17 24.82 -9.13
CA MET A 229 -17.06 25.99 -8.26
C MET A 229 -17.72 27.24 -8.88
N CYS A 230 -17.47 27.49 -10.16
CA CYS A 230 -18.12 28.65 -10.85
C CYS A 230 -19.62 28.48 -11.05
N ARG A 231 -20.12 27.25 -11.11
CA ARG A 231 -21.55 26.95 -11.31
C ARG A 231 -22.35 26.93 -10.01
N GLU A 232 -21.76 26.35 -8.96
CA GLU A 232 -22.46 26.09 -7.70
C GLU A 232 -22.36 27.24 -6.71
N ILE A 233 -21.36 28.13 -6.88
CA ILE A 233 -21.15 29.30 -6.02
C ILE A 233 -21.40 30.57 -6.85
N PRO A 234 -22.56 31.24 -6.73
CA PRO A 234 -22.95 32.37 -7.58
C PRO A 234 -22.01 33.58 -7.52
N GLU A 235 -21.29 33.73 -6.37
CA GLU A 235 -20.35 34.82 -6.15
C GLU A 235 -19.00 34.58 -6.84
N VAL A 236 -18.70 33.33 -7.28
CA VAL A 236 -17.46 32.97 -7.93
C VAL A 236 -17.57 33.21 -9.43
N ARG A 237 -16.81 34.18 -9.95
CA ARG A 237 -16.74 34.49 -11.37
C ARG A 237 -15.70 33.63 -12.10
N ASN A 238 -14.54 33.38 -11.48
CA ASN A 238 -13.46 32.62 -12.08
C ASN A 238 -12.58 31.99 -11.01
N VAL A 239 -12.04 30.83 -11.34
CA VAL A 239 -11.09 30.09 -10.51
C VAL A 239 -9.83 29.80 -11.33
N HIS A 240 -8.66 30.25 -10.84
CA HIS A 240 -7.39 30.11 -11.53
C HIS A 240 -6.25 29.82 -10.54
N HIS A 241 -5.05 29.49 -11.03
CA HIS A 241 -3.90 29.09 -10.22
C HIS A 241 -4.26 28.00 -9.20
N VAL A 242 -4.93 26.94 -9.68
CA VAL A 242 -5.32 25.81 -8.84
C VAL A 242 -4.15 24.84 -8.75
N HIS A 243 -3.63 24.66 -7.56
CA HIS A 243 -2.63 23.64 -7.22
C HIS A 243 -3.24 22.67 -6.22
N VAL A 244 -3.11 21.37 -6.50
CA VAL A 244 -3.65 20.31 -5.66
C VAL A 244 -2.57 19.27 -5.47
N TRP A 245 -2.36 18.85 -4.24
CA TRP A 245 -1.42 17.78 -3.90
C TRP A 245 -1.95 16.96 -2.72
N MET A 246 -1.35 15.79 -2.50
CA MET A 246 -1.68 14.96 -1.36
C MET A 246 -0.72 15.22 -0.19
N VAL A 247 -1.23 15.16 1.03
CA VAL A 247 -0.45 15.12 2.26
C VAL A 247 -0.93 13.93 3.08
N GLY A 248 -0.30 12.78 2.86
CA GLY A 248 -0.82 11.49 3.26
C GLY A 248 -2.15 11.19 2.54
N GLU A 249 -3.20 10.85 3.26
CA GLU A 249 -4.51 10.56 2.67
C GLU A 249 -5.37 11.82 2.40
N LYS A 250 -4.89 13.02 2.77
CA LYS A 250 -5.67 14.25 2.68
C LYS A 250 -5.25 15.08 1.47
N PRO A 251 -6.18 15.41 0.56
CA PRO A 251 -5.91 16.38 -0.50
C PRO A 251 -5.81 17.79 0.10
N VAL A 252 -4.79 18.52 -0.29
CA VAL A 252 -4.60 19.94 0.00
C VAL A 252 -4.67 20.70 -1.29
N MET A 253 -5.33 21.86 -1.26
CA MET A 253 -5.53 22.66 -2.45
C MET A 253 -5.28 24.14 -2.14
N THR A 254 -4.60 24.81 -3.05
CA THR A 254 -4.55 26.26 -3.13
C THR A 254 -5.15 26.74 -4.46
N LEU A 255 -5.86 27.83 -4.41
CA LEU A 255 -6.48 28.39 -5.61
C LEU A 255 -6.71 29.89 -5.45
N HIS A 256 -6.77 30.60 -6.57
CA HIS A 256 -7.22 31.98 -6.62
C HIS A 256 -8.63 32.01 -7.11
N VAL A 257 -9.48 32.74 -6.40
CA VAL A 257 -10.91 32.92 -6.75
C VAL A 257 -11.16 34.40 -7.02
N GLN A 258 -11.71 34.66 -8.17
CA GLN A 258 -12.24 35.97 -8.50
C GLN A 258 -13.71 36.01 -8.13
N VAL A 259 -14.04 36.83 -7.15
CA VAL A 259 -15.44 37.00 -6.69
C VAL A 259 -16.08 38.29 -7.26
N ILE A 260 -17.39 38.26 -7.45
CA ILE A 260 -18.15 39.44 -7.75
C ILE A 260 -18.19 40.31 -6.49
N PRO A 261 -17.71 41.56 -6.50
CA PRO A 261 -17.72 42.37 -5.28
C PRO A 261 -19.18 42.58 -4.85
N PRO A 262 -19.51 42.31 -3.59
CA PRO A 262 -20.85 42.53 -3.08
C PRO A 262 -21.16 44.04 -3.06
N PRO A 263 -22.44 44.45 -3.15
CA PRO A 263 -22.85 45.85 -3.14
C PRO A 263 -22.55 46.58 -1.82
N PHE A 264 -22.14 45.89 -0.78
CA PHE A 264 -21.75 46.43 0.52
C PHE A 264 -20.40 45.89 1.04
N ARG A 265 -19.66 46.70 1.81
CA ARG A 265 -18.38 46.30 2.47
C ARG A 265 -18.59 45.10 3.34
N TRP A 266 -17.96 43.97 2.95
CA TRP A 266 -17.85 42.79 3.80
C TRP A 266 -16.58 42.88 4.63
N ASN A 267 -16.70 42.68 5.95
CA ASN A 267 -15.57 42.23 6.74
C ASN A 267 -15.34 40.74 6.40
N ILE A 268 -14.36 40.47 5.55
CA ILE A 268 -13.99 39.10 5.18
C ILE A 268 -13.19 38.52 6.36
N ASN A 269 -13.88 37.95 7.32
CA ASN A 269 -13.27 36.91 8.17
C ASN A 269 -13.27 35.63 7.33
N LEU A 270 -12.15 35.37 6.68
CA LEU A 270 -11.90 34.10 5.99
C LEU A 270 -11.82 32.98 7.03
N VAL A 271 -12.95 32.43 7.39
CA VAL A 271 -13.02 31.14 8.08
C VAL A 271 -12.76 30.08 7.03
N MET A 272 -11.55 29.55 7.01
CA MET A 272 -11.25 28.34 6.24
C MET A 272 -12.08 27.20 6.82
N GLY A 273 -13.25 26.95 6.23
CA GLY A 273 -14.13 25.85 6.60
C GLY A 273 -13.46 24.54 6.35
N GLN A 274 -13.42 23.70 7.38
CA GLN A 274 -13.11 22.30 7.27
C GLN A 274 -14.05 21.67 6.24
N THR A 275 -13.49 20.97 5.26
CA THR A 275 -14.23 20.15 4.33
C THR A 275 -15.08 19.16 5.11
N ALA A 276 -16.38 19.28 4.97
CA ALA A 276 -17.30 18.22 5.34
C ALA A 276 -17.00 16.96 4.50
N THR A 277 -17.08 15.83 5.17
CA THR A 277 -17.03 14.43 4.76
C THR A 277 -17.61 14.11 3.39
#